data_95ed64fb84a6273fe52480449e4518fa
#
_entry.id   95ed64fb84a6273fe52480449e4518fa
#
_cell.length_a   1.000
_cell.length_b   1.000
_cell.length_c   1.000
_cell.angle_alpha   90.00
_cell.angle_beta   90.00
_cell.angle_gamma   90.00
#
_symmetry.space_group_name_H-M   'P 1'
#
loop_
_entity.id
_entity.type
_entity.pdbx_description
1 polymer ?
#
loop_
_entity_poly.entity_id
_entity_poly.type
_entity_poly.pdbx_seq_one_letter_code
_entity_poly.pdbx_strand_id
1 'polypeptide(L)'
;MTPSQSPDISAKEIMSDVFISYARPDELHADRVAEALRSYGYDVWRDEDLPAHLAYADVIQDKLTNAVAVVVLWSVHAVKSQWVRAEADAARMAGTLVQSSLDGTMPPIPFNQIQCADLNAWDGQADAPGWRKLAASVAALTGPAPTEQIDARPSSSNVSVCVLPFQNMSGDSEQEYFSDGISEDITTDLSKVSALEVIARNTAFTFKGQAVDVGSVARKLGVTHVLEGSVRKAGTRVRITAQLIDGKTGGHIWAERYDRDMHDIFAIQDEISKAIVAALKLKLLPEEKKAIEQRGTTNVEAYNLYLMARQYWITGDFGDRRREERVIRLSSRAIEIDSQYSQAWALMGLAQANLFYAYSGNESLDDGLSAAERALTLDPTIAEAHLPRAWHLALCGRDNDAEAELNTALRLNPDCWEANKEAARIYYRQGKLEEAVRLLEKATELADSDFHSLGMLIGAYLAMGDQERVRACAEKMVVLIEPVIARDPDNGAALAFVALSLAALGEMERARAWIDRALLLDPNNLYMRYNLAWPLIAFFNNKEEAIDLLEPALVNAGRNLISLAESDRNLDSLRDDPRFQKMLAAARQRVGGTKDVLTTPPAA
;
A
#
# COMPACT_ATOMS: atom_id res chain seq x y z
N MET A 1 61.09 -11.46 -19.78
CA MET A 1 60.98 -11.06 -18.38
C MET A 1 59.62 -10.40 -18.23
N THR A 2 58.65 -11.15 -17.83
CA THR A 2 57.27 -10.77 -17.55
C THR A 2 57.12 -10.42 -16.07
N PRO A 3 56.47 -9.32 -15.67
CA PRO A 3 56.14 -9.13 -14.27
C PRO A 3 54.85 -9.90 -13.93
N SER A 4 54.93 -10.62 -12.85
CA SER A 4 53.85 -11.38 -12.22
C SER A 4 52.70 -10.47 -11.76
N GLN A 5 51.51 -10.80 -12.20
CA GLN A 5 50.28 -10.30 -11.62
C GLN A 5 50.02 -10.96 -10.27
N SER A 6 49.97 -10.16 -9.22
CA SER A 6 49.43 -10.58 -7.91
C SER A 6 47.90 -10.63 -8.03
N PRO A 7 47.23 -11.62 -7.45
CA PRO A 7 45.78 -11.61 -7.40
C PRO A 7 45.29 -10.57 -6.40
N ASP A 8 44.46 -9.66 -6.90
CA ASP A 8 43.72 -8.70 -6.11
C ASP A 8 42.60 -9.47 -5.35
N ILE A 9 42.88 -9.77 -4.09
CA ILE A 9 41.88 -10.31 -3.17
C ILE A 9 41.11 -9.11 -2.64
N SER A 10 40.03 -8.72 -3.33
CA SER A 10 38.98 -7.85 -2.82
C SER A 10 38.46 -8.50 -1.53
N ALA A 11 38.80 -7.91 -0.39
CA ALA A 11 38.24 -8.25 0.90
C ALA A 11 36.73 -7.92 0.85
N LYS A 12 35.92 -8.94 0.65
CA LYS A 12 34.49 -8.90 0.93
C LYS A 12 34.41 -8.78 2.45
N GLU A 13 34.16 -7.60 2.97
CA GLU A 13 33.80 -7.39 4.39
C GLU A 13 32.65 -8.34 4.71
N ILE A 14 32.91 -9.31 5.60
CA ILE A 14 31.91 -10.26 6.08
C ILE A 14 31.05 -9.50 7.07
N MET A 15 29.94 -8.92 6.58
CA MET A 15 28.88 -8.36 7.43
C MET A 15 28.19 -9.53 8.13
N SER A 16 28.13 -9.50 9.47
CA SER A 16 27.37 -10.49 10.24
C SER A 16 25.88 -10.25 10.03
N ASP A 17 25.13 -11.29 9.66
CA ASP A 17 23.69 -11.18 9.40
C ASP A 17 22.91 -10.85 10.67
N VAL A 18 23.31 -11.41 11.82
CA VAL A 18 22.60 -11.32 13.09
C VAL A 18 23.54 -10.98 14.25
N PHE A 19 23.16 -9.96 15.02
CA PHE A 19 23.78 -9.63 16.30
C PHE A 19 22.87 -10.08 17.45
N ILE A 20 23.39 -10.75 18.50
CA ILE A 20 22.63 -11.13 19.69
C ILE A 20 23.05 -10.29 20.89
N SER A 21 22.11 -9.53 21.44
CA SER A 21 22.24 -8.74 22.66
C SER A 21 21.60 -9.47 23.84
N TYR A 22 22.35 -9.68 24.92
CA TYR A 22 21.89 -10.42 26.10
C TYR A 22 22.63 -9.96 27.38
N ALA A 23 22.13 -10.33 28.54
CA ALA A 23 22.84 -10.11 29.80
C ALA A 23 23.71 -11.34 30.14
N ARG A 24 24.92 -11.13 30.65
CA ARG A 24 25.87 -12.21 30.99
C ARG A 24 25.29 -13.42 31.73
N PRO A 25 24.36 -13.27 32.70
CA PRO A 25 23.73 -14.43 33.34
C PRO A 25 22.88 -15.30 32.40
N ASP A 26 22.54 -14.78 31.22
CA ASP A 26 21.66 -15.44 30.25
C ASP A 26 22.44 -16.12 29.11
N GLU A 27 23.77 -16.20 29.22
CA GLU A 27 24.73 -16.69 28.23
C GLU A 27 24.34 -18.07 27.65
N LEU A 28 23.97 -19.04 28.48
CA LEU A 28 23.54 -20.36 28.03
C LEU A 28 22.30 -20.33 27.12
N HIS A 29 21.40 -19.36 27.34
CA HIS A 29 20.25 -19.15 26.45
C HIS A 29 20.66 -18.48 25.15
N ALA A 30 21.57 -17.49 25.23
CA ALA A 30 22.12 -16.84 24.07
C ALA A 30 22.89 -17.82 23.15
N ASP A 31 23.62 -18.77 23.76
CA ASP A 31 24.28 -19.87 23.03
C ASP A 31 23.31 -20.71 22.23
N ARG A 32 22.23 -21.17 22.87
CA ARG A 32 21.20 -21.97 22.19
C ARG A 32 20.53 -21.22 21.05
N VAL A 33 20.22 -19.93 21.28
CA VAL A 33 19.63 -19.07 20.24
C VAL A 33 20.62 -18.88 19.09
N ALA A 34 21.91 -18.65 19.38
CA ALA A 34 22.95 -18.49 18.37
C ALA A 34 23.16 -19.76 17.55
N GLU A 35 23.27 -20.93 18.21
CA GLU A 35 23.40 -22.23 17.55
C GLU A 35 22.20 -22.52 16.65
N ALA A 36 20.99 -22.26 17.16
CA ALA A 36 19.79 -22.45 16.38
C ALA A 36 19.73 -21.52 15.16
N LEU A 37 20.11 -20.24 15.27
CA LEU A 37 20.18 -19.32 14.12
C LEU A 37 21.29 -19.72 13.13
N ARG A 38 22.46 -20.15 13.63
CA ARG A 38 23.56 -20.68 12.78
C ARG A 38 23.13 -21.95 12.02
N SER A 39 22.32 -22.80 12.62
CA SER A 39 21.75 -23.97 11.94
C SER A 39 20.81 -23.62 10.79
N TYR A 40 20.24 -22.39 10.78
CA TYR A 40 19.48 -21.82 9.67
C TYR A 40 20.36 -21.14 8.63
N GLY A 41 21.71 -21.14 8.80
CA GLY A 41 22.67 -20.59 7.84
C GLY A 41 23.00 -19.11 8.03
N TYR A 42 22.56 -18.47 9.12
CA TYR A 42 22.91 -17.09 9.43
C TYR A 42 24.32 -16.98 10.03
N ASP A 43 25.06 -15.93 9.67
CA ASP A 43 26.26 -15.53 10.39
C ASP A 43 25.86 -14.76 11.66
N VAL A 44 26.10 -15.39 12.82
CA VAL A 44 25.65 -14.86 14.12
C VAL A 44 26.82 -14.43 14.97
N TRP A 45 26.82 -13.17 15.38
CA TRP A 45 27.82 -12.58 16.25
C TRP A 45 27.28 -12.29 17.67
N ARG A 46 28.16 -12.49 18.69
CA ARG A 46 27.92 -12.20 20.12
C ARG A 46 29.15 -11.57 20.73
N ASP A 47 29.02 -10.91 21.90
CA ASP A 47 30.12 -10.21 22.56
C ASP A 47 31.30 -11.11 23.03
N GLU A 48 31.13 -12.42 23.14
CA GLU A 48 32.18 -13.37 23.40
C GLU A 48 33.09 -13.66 22.19
N ASP A 49 32.65 -13.38 20.99
CA ASP A 49 33.44 -13.61 19.76
C ASP A 49 34.52 -12.52 19.56
N LEU A 50 34.82 -11.71 20.60
CA LEU A 50 35.76 -10.59 20.56
C LEU A 50 37.22 -11.05 20.63
N PRO A 51 38.08 -10.62 19.69
CA PRO A 51 39.53 -10.82 19.80
C PRO A 51 40.12 -10.01 20.96
N ALA A 52 40.92 -10.63 21.80
CA ALA A 52 41.46 -10.07 23.05
C ALA A 52 42.33 -8.79 22.92
N HIS A 53 42.59 -8.30 21.70
CA HIS A 53 43.47 -7.17 21.42
C HIS A 53 42.75 -5.92 20.91
N LEU A 54 41.39 -5.93 20.79
CA LEU A 54 40.61 -4.82 20.28
C LEU A 54 39.85 -4.08 21.40
N ALA A 55 39.60 -2.79 21.22
CA ALA A 55 38.81 -1.99 22.15
C ALA A 55 37.33 -2.45 22.11
N TYR A 56 36.82 -2.86 23.27
CA TYR A 56 35.49 -3.48 23.44
C TYR A 56 34.35 -2.64 22.84
N ALA A 57 34.33 -1.33 23.10
CA ALA A 57 33.23 -0.45 22.67
C ALA A 57 33.17 -0.25 21.16
N ASP A 58 34.32 -0.12 20.48
CA ASP A 58 34.38 0.21 19.06
C ASP A 58 33.94 -0.99 18.19
N VAL A 59 34.31 -2.21 18.60
CA VAL A 59 33.92 -3.44 17.87
C VAL A 59 32.44 -3.74 18.01
N ILE A 60 31.87 -3.59 19.22
CA ILE A 60 30.43 -3.78 19.44
C ILE A 60 29.63 -2.75 18.65
N GLN A 61 30.04 -1.48 18.68
CA GLN A 61 29.40 -0.42 17.92
C GLN A 61 29.40 -0.71 16.41
N ASP A 62 30.52 -1.17 15.88
CA ASP A 62 30.66 -1.53 14.47
C ASP A 62 29.76 -2.73 14.11
N LYS A 63 29.83 -3.81 14.90
CA LYS A 63 28.99 -5.01 14.67
C LYS A 63 27.50 -4.74 14.81
N LEU A 64 27.10 -3.96 15.80
CA LEU A 64 25.71 -3.55 16.01
C LEU A 64 25.18 -2.69 14.86
N THR A 65 26.01 -1.76 14.34
CA THR A 65 25.63 -0.84 13.25
C THR A 65 25.52 -1.58 11.91
N ASN A 66 26.35 -2.61 11.69
CA ASN A 66 26.38 -3.37 10.43
C ASN A 66 25.52 -4.64 10.45
N ALA A 67 24.91 -5.00 11.59
CA ALA A 67 24.02 -6.15 11.67
C ALA A 67 22.71 -5.89 10.95
N VAL A 68 22.28 -6.83 10.12
CA VAL A 68 21.00 -6.78 9.41
C VAL A 68 19.82 -7.02 10.36
N ALA A 69 20.01 -7.88 11.37
CA ALA A 69 19.05 -8.09 12.45
C ALA A 69 19.75 -8.09 13.82
N VAL A 70 19.14 -7.48 14.82
CA VAL A 70 19.62 -7.46 16.20
C VAL A 70 18.60 -8.17 17.09
N VAL A 71 18.95 -9.34 17.58
CA VAL A 71 18.12 -10.15 18.48
C VAL A 71 18.41 -9.79 19.92
N VAL A 72 17.45 -9.17 20.62
CA VAL A 72 17.55 -8.81 22.02
C VAL A 72 16.82 -9.84 22.89
N LEU A 73 17.58 -10.46 23.80
CA LEU A 73 17.06 -11.47 24.73
C LEU A 73 16.72 -10.81 26.08
N TRP A 74 15.44 -10.61 26.35
CA TRP A 74 14.97 -10.01 27.59
C TRP A 74 14.83 -11.06 28.71
N SER A 75 15.34 -10.70 29.89
CA SER A 75 15.22 -11.46 31.15
C SER A 75 15.17 -10.47 32.32
N VAL A 76 14.96 -10.98 33.52
CA VAL A 76 15.08 -10.16 34.76
C VAL A 76 16.44 -9.50 34.90
N HIS A 77 17.49 -10.02 34.25
CA HIS A 77 18.83 -9.44 34.20
C HIS A 77 18.98 -8.43 33.08
N ALA A 78 18.51 -8.77 31.87
CA ALA A 78 18.64 -7.93 30.68
C ALA A 78 17.92 -6.58 30.83
N VAL A 79 16.71 -6.56 31.43
CA VAL A 79 15.95 -5.31 31.67
C VAL A 79 16.68 -4.33 32.61
N LYS A 80 17.62 -4.81 33.43
CA LYS A 80 18.45 -3.98 34.31
C LYS A 80 19.77 -3.56 33.70
N SER A 81 20.21 -4.22 32.63
CA SER A 81 21.45 -3.92 31.93
C SER A 81 21.32 -2.62 31.13
N GLN A 82 22.18 -1.67 31.40
CA GLN A 82 22.26 -0.41 30.63
C GLN A 82 22.75 -0.67 29.20
N TRP A 83 23.65 -1.66 29.04
CA TRP A 83 24.18 -2.05 27.73
C TRP A 83 23.11 -2.67 26.84
N VAL A 84 22.42 -3.71 27.31
CA VAL A 84 21.36 -4.38 26.54
C VAL A 84 20.27 -3.36 26.13
N ARG A 85 19.91 -2.41 27.03
CA ARG A 85 18.93 -1.38 26.67
C ARG A 85 19.45 -0.38 25.65
N ALA A 86 20.74 -0.02 25.69
CA ALA A 86 21.34 0.88 24.71
C ALA A 86 21.43 0.21 23.31
N GLU A 87 21.83 -1.07 23.27
CA GLU A 87 21.87 -1.86 22.04
C GLU A 87 20.47 -2.07 21.46
N ALA A 88 19.49 -2.37 22.30
CA ALA A 88 18.09 -2.49 21.91
C ALA A 88 17.54 -1.16 21.35
N ASP A 89 17.91 -0.02 21.92
CA ASP A 89 17.46 1.28 21.45
C ASP A 89 18.10 1.66 20.12
N ALA A 90 19.41 1.37 19.95
CA ALA A 90 20.09 1.53 18.67
C ALA A 90 19.45 0.67 17.57
N ALA A 91 19.16 -0.60 17.87
CA ALA A 91 18.49 -1.51 16.95
C ALA A 91 17.06 -1.07 16.61
N ARG A 92 16.31 -0.54 17.60
CA ARG A 92 14.97 0.01 17.39
C ARG A 92 15.00 1.23 16.46
N MET A 93 15.96 2.11 16.64
CA MET A 93 16.13 3.30 15.80
C MET A 93 16.55 2.94 14.37
N ALA A 94 17.35 1.88 14.23
CA ALA A 94 17.78 1.35 12.92
C ALA A 94 16.72 0.47 12.23
N GLY A 95 15.62 0.11 12.92
CA GLY A 95 14.59 -0.80 12.37
C GLY A 95 15.03 -2.28 12.31
N THR A 96 16.12 -2.65 12.96
CA THR A 96 16.72 -4.01 12.95
C THR A 96 16.36 -4.84 14.19
N LEU A 97 15.53 -4.30 15.10
CA LEU A 97 15.22 -4.93 16.39
C LEU A 97 14.30 -6.15 16.25
N VAL A 98 14.79 -7.31 16.68
CA VAL A 98 14.00 -8.50 16.97
C VAL A 98 14.12 -8.79 18.46
N GLN A 99 13.02 -9.03 19.18
CA GLN A 99 13.10 -9.24 20.62
C GLN A 99 12.38 -10.49 21.08
N SER A 100 12.93 -11.11 22.13
CA SER A 100 12.31 -12.26 22.80
C SER A 100 12.50 -12.20 24.30
N SER A 101 11.58 -12.82 25.04
CA SER A 101 11.66 -12.99 26.48
C SER A 101 12.07 -14.42 26.81
N LEU A 102 13.06 -14.56 27.69
CA LEU A 102 13.61 -15.86 28.12
C LEU A 102 12.87 -16.46 29.32
N ASP A 103 12.28 -15.61 30.16
CA ASP A 103 11.70 -15.99 31.45
C ASP A 103 10.31 -15.37 31.69
N GLY A 104 9.66 -14.90 30.61
CA GLY A 104 8.37 -14.22 30.68
C GLY A 104 8.47 -12.74 31.11
N THR A 105 9.68 -12.22 31.35
CA THR A 105 9.89 -10.81 31.69
C THR A 105 9.46 -9.91 30.52
N MET A 106 8.62 -8.92 30.82
CA MET A 106 8.19 -7.93 29.83
C MET A 106 9.32 -6.95 29.50
N PRO A 107 9.59 -6.67 28.21
CA PRO A 107 10.53 -5.63 27.81
C PRO A 107 10.21 -4.29 28.47
N PRO A 108 11.22 -3.47 28.84
CA PRO A 108 10.97 -2.16 29.42
C PRO A 108 10.45 -1.16 28.38
N ILE A 109 9.89 -0.03 28.82
CA ILE A 109 9.53 1.09 27.93
C ILE A 109 10.82 1.65 27.28
N PRO A 110 10.84 1.90 25.93
CA PRO A 110 9.73 1.85 24.97
C PRO A 110 9.52 0.50 24.28
N PHE A 111 10.30 -0.53 24.57
CA PHE A 111 10.35 -1.80 23.84
C PHE A 111 9.11 -2.67 24.07
N ASN A 112 8.37 -2.47 25.16
CA ASN A 112 7.12 -3.20 25.46
C ASN A 112 5.97 -2.95 24.47
N GLN A 113 6.12 -1.97 23.58
CA GLN A 113 5.16 -1.68 22.50
C GLN A 113 5.45 -2.45 21.21
N ILE A 114 6.58 -3.15 21.16
CA ILE A 114 7.00 -3.94 20.00
C ILE A 114 6.77 -5.41 20.30
N GLN A 115 6.36 -6.18 19.30
CA GLN A 115 6.10 -7.62 19.43
C GLN A 115 7.34 -8.36 19.99
N CYS A 116 7.14 -9.14 21.04
CA CYS A 116 8.18 -9.94 21.68
C CYS A 116 7.85 -11.42 21.53
N ALA A 117 8.82 -12.23 21.12
CA ALA A 117 8.68 -13.68 21.07
C ALA A 117 8.85 -14.26 22.49
N ASP A 118 8.07 -15.28 22.84
CA ASP A 118 8.17 -15.94 24.13
C ASP A 118 9.04 -17.20 23.99
N LEU A 119 10.24 -17.14 24.55
CA LEU A 119 11.18 -18.28 24.66
C LEU A 119 11.24 -18.87 26.07
N ASN A 120 10.28 -18.53 26.93
CA ASN A 120 10.21 -19.12 28.27
C ASN A 120 10.11 -20.65 28.17
N ALA A 121 11.02 -21.33 28.87
CA ALA A 121 11.17 -22.80 28.82
C ALA A 121 11.43 -23.39 27.41
N TRP A 122 11.93 -22.60 26.46
CA TRP A 122 12.37 -23.12 25.16
C TRP A 122 13.63 -23.96 25.32
N ASP A 123 13.60 -25.19 24.84
CA ASP A 123 14.64 -26.20 24.98
C ASP A 123 15.46 -26.48 23.69
N GLY A 124 15.26 -25.64 22.65
CA GLY A 124 15.92 -25.78 21.34
C GLY A 124 15.03 -26.40 20.26
N GLN A 125 13.76 -26.69 20.55
CA GLN A 125 12.86 -27.27 19.55
C GLN A 125 12.50 -26.22 18.47
N ALA A 126 12.69 -26.60 17.19
CA ALA A 126 12.49 -25.73 16.03
C ALA A 126 11.01 -25.41 15.76
N ASP A 127 10.08 -26.23 16.26
CA ASP A 127 8.64 -26.09 16.09
C ASP A 127 7.95 -25.30 17.22
N ALA A 128 8.71 -24.89 18.26
CA ALA A 128 8.17 -24.08 19.34
C ALA A 128 7.62 -22.74 18.82
N PRO A 129 6.39 -22.32 19.22
CA PRO A 129 5.76 -21.12 18.68
C PRO A 129 6.59 -19.83 18.86
N GLY A 130 7.23 -19.69 20.04
CA GLY A 130 8.11 -18.56 20.33
C GLY A 130 9.34 -18.52 19.44
N TRP A 131 9.98 -19.68 19.24
CA TRP A 131 11.12 -19.79 18.34
C TRP A 131 10.77 -19.46 16.90
N ARG A 132 9.67 -20.03 16.37
CA ARG A 132 9.20 -19.72 15.00
C ARG A 132 8.96 -18.23 14.79
N LYS A 133 8.36 -17.56 15.78
CA LYS A 133 8.13 -16.12 15.72
C LYS A 133 9.44 -15.33 15.67
N LEU A 134 10.44 -15.72 16.47
CA LEU A 134 11.78 -15.10 16.47
C LEU A 134 12.47 -15.33 15.12
N ALA A 135 12.54 -16.58 14.68
CA ALA A 135 13.20 -16.95 13.42
C ALA A 135 12.54 -16.28 12.20
N ALA A 136 11.22 -16.20 12.15
CA ALA A 136 10.49 -15.47 11.11
C ALA A 136 10.80 -13.97 11.10
N SER A 137 10.94 -13.36 12.30
CA SER A 137 11.30 -11.95 12.41
C SER A 137 12.73 -11.67 11.97
N VAL A 138 13.67 -12.58 12.25
CA VAL A 138 15.06 -12.51 11.74
C VAL A 138 15.07 -12.64 10.22
N ALA A 139 14.37 -13.65 9.67
CA ALA A 139 14.28 -13.88 8.23
C ALA A 139 13.65 -12.69 7.47
N ALA A 140 12.70 -11.98 8.09
CA ALA A 140 12.09 -10.79 7.50
C ALA A 140 13.09 -9.64 7.32
N LEU A 141 14.14 -9.56 8.13
CA LEU A 141 15.18 -8.53 8.06
C LEU A 141 16.37 -8.96 7.21
N THR A 142 16.84 -10.24 7.36
CA THR A 142 18.06 -10.74 6.72
C THR A 142 17.83 -11.35 5.34
N GLY A 143 16.57 -11.55 4.94
CA GLY A 143 16.22 -12.39 3.78
C GLY A 143 16.26 -13.89 4.12
N PRO A 144 15.79 -14.75 3.21
CA PRO A 144 15.80 -16.21 3.43
C PRO A 144 17.24 -16.71 3.52
N ALA A 145 17.50 -17.53 4.55
CA ALA A 145 18.81 -18.12 4.82
C ALA A 145 19.37 -18.89 3.60
N PRO A 146 20.70 -18.87 3.33
CA PRO A 146 21.32 -19.66 2.28
C PRO A 146 21.23 -21.15 2.63
N THR A 147 20.38 -21.88 1.95
CA THR A 147 20.14 -23.31 2.18
C THR A 147 21.09 -24.16 1.34
N GLU A 148 22.05 -24.84 1.95
CA GLU A 148 22.56 -26.11 1.43
C GLU A 148 21.53 -27.22 1.71
N GLN A 149 21.33 -28.08 0.72
CA GLN A 149 20.31 -29.13 0.71
C GLN A 149 20.47 -30.10 1.88
N ILE A 150 19.49 -30.22 2.73
CA ILE A 150 19.24 -31.37 3.60
C ILE A 150 17.80 -31.81 3.42
N ASP A 151 17.64 -33.12 3.19
CA ASP A 151 16.42 -33.84 2.87
C ASP A 151 15.16 -33.41 3.65
N ALA A 152 14.13 -33.19 2.88
CA ALA A 152 12.82 -32.73 3.30
C ALA A 152 12.08 -33.74 4.20
N ARG A 153 11.68 -33.28 5.39
CA ARG A 153 10.38 -33.65 5.96
C ARG A 153 9.43 -32.46 5.71
N PRO A 154 8.18 -32.68 5.36
CA PRO A 154 7.28 -31.61 4.93
C PRO A 154 6.93 -30.70 6.12
N SER A 155 7.58 -29.53 6.19
CA SER A 155 7.04 -28.39 6.91
C SER A 155 5.78 -27.95 6.16
N SER A 156 4.71 -27.67 6.87
CA SER A 156 3.50 -27.07 6.29
C SER A 156 3.89 -25.79 5.58
N SER A 157 4.24 -25.87 4.30
CA SER A 157 4.42 -24.71 3.45
C SER A 157 3.06 -24.03 3.41
N ASN A 158 2.96 -22.81 3.89
CA ASN A 158 1.78 -22.00 3.64
C ASN A 158 1.52 -22.03 2.15
N VAL A 159 0.38 -22.58 1.76
CA VAL A 159 -0.01 -22.62 0.36
C VAL A 159 -0.32 -21.19 -0.04
N SER A 160 0.39 -20.70 -1.05
CA SER A 160 0.20 -19.34 -1.54
C SER A 160 -0.16 -19.33 -3.02
N VAL A 161 -1.01 -18.40 -3.42
CA VAL A 161 -1.50 -18.29 -4.79
C VAL A 161 -1.49 -16.84 -5.29
N CYS A 162 -1.07 -16.67 -6.54
CA CYS A 162 -1.28 -15.44 -7.30
C CYS A 162 -2.36 -15.69 -8.35
N VAL A 163 -3.43 -14.90 -8.34
CA VAL A 163 -4.46 -14.90 -9.38
C VAL A 163 -4.08 -13.86 -10.41
N LEU A 164 -3.60 -14.30 -11.58
CA LEU A 164 -3.30 -13.38 -12.68
C LEU A 164 -4.59 -12.82 -13.29
N PRO A 165 -4.55 -11.60 -13.86
CA PRO A 165 -5.67 -11.06 -14.61
C PRO A 165 -6.09 -11.99 -15.73
N PHE A 166 -7.36 -12.37 -15.75
CA PHE A 166 -7.88 -13.25 -16.81
C PHE A 166 -7.93 -12.50 -18.14
N GLN A 167 -7.49 -13.17 -19.19
CA GLN A 167 -7.44 -12.58 -20.52
C GLN A 167 -8.85 -12.39 -21.09
N ASN A 168 -9.15 -11.20 -21.60
CA ASN A 168 -10.38 -10.96 -22.34
C ASN A 168 -10.29 -11.56 -23.76
N MET A 169 -11.03 -12.62 -23.99
CA MET A 169 -11.12 -13.32 -25.28
C MET A 169 -12.43 -13.02 -26.00
N SER A 170 -13.16 -11.98 -25.61
CA SER A 170 -14.47 -11.61 -26.19
C SER A 170 -14.34 -10.96 -27.57
N GLY A 171 -13.17 -10.46 -27.94
CA GLY A 171 -12.96 -9.70 -29.18
C GLY A 171 -13.45 -8.24 -29.10
N ASP A 172 -13.82 -7.78 -27.92
CA ASP A 172 -14.33 -6.46 -27.61
C ASP A 172 -13.58 -5.92 -26.37
N SER A 173 -12.80 -4.88 -26.53
CA SER A 173 -12.03 -4.24 -25.46
C SER A 173 -12.94 -3.63 -24.38
N GLU A 174 -14.17 -3.24 -24.74
CA GLU A 174 -15.15 -2.73 -23.78
C GLU A 174 -15.61 -3.79 -22.76
N GLN A 175 -15.26 -5.09 -22.95
CA GLN A 175 -15.53 -6.16 -21.99
C GLN A 175 -14.36 -6.45 -21.03
N GLU A 176 -13.29 -5.64 -21.06
CA GLU A 176 -12.12 -5.82 -20.20
C GLU A 176 -12.50 -5.77 -18.71
N TYR A 177 -13.40 -4.84 -18.34
CA TYR A 177 -13.88 -4.70 -16.96
C TYR A 177 -14.46 -6.00 -16.40
N PHE A 178 -15.07 -6.81 -17.26
CA PHE A 178 -15.70 -8.05 -16.84
C PHE A 178 -14.67 -9.13 -16.53
N SER A 179 -13.63 -9.27 -17.36
CA SER A 179 -12.53 -10.20 -17.11
C SER A 179 -11.74 -9.83 -15.87
N ASP A 180 -11.49 -8.54 -15.67
CA ASP A 180 -10.83 -7.99 -14.47
C ASP A 180 -11.66 -8.27 -13.21
N GLY A 181 -12.97 -8.01 -13.27
CA GLY A 181 -13.88 -8.25 -12.15
C GLY A 181 -13.94 -9.73 -11.72
N ILE A 182 -13.97 -10.66 -12.68
CA ILE A 182 -13.90 -12.10 -12.38
C ILE A 182 -12.61 -12.46 -11.63
N SER A 183 -11.46 -11.91 -12.07
CA SER A 183 -10.18 -12.16 -11.43
C SER A 183 -10.14 -11.57 -10.01
N GLU A 184 -10.71 -10.37 -9.83
CA GLU A 184 -10.82 -9.69 -8.53
C GLU A 184 -11.72 -10.46 -7.56
N ASP A 185 -12.88 -10.94 -8.02
CA ASP A 185 -13.80 -11.71 -7.20
C ASP A 185 -13.19 -13.03 -6.75
N ILE A 186 -12.52 -13.76 -7.65
CA ILE A 186 -11.81 -15.00 -7.30
C ILE A 186 -10.70 -14.73 -6.29
N THR A 187 -9.92 -13.65 -6.47
CA THR A 187 -8.88 -13.22 -5.53
C THR A 187 -9.49 -12.95 -4.14
N THR A 188 -10.60 -12.21 -4.11
CA THR A 188 -11.32 -11.88 -2.88
C THR A 188 -11.88 -13.14 -2.20
N ASP A 189 -12.46 -14.06 -2.94
CA ASP A 189 -12.99 -15.31 -2.40
C ASP A 189 -11.89 -16.19 -1.81
N LEU A 190 -10.76 -16.32 -2.51
CA LEU A 190 -9.62 -17.10 -2.02
C LEU A 190 -9.00 -16.46 -0.77
N SER A 191 -9.01 -15.13 -0.65
CA SER A 191 -8.49 -14.40 0.53
C SER A 191 -9.32 -14.65 1.80
N LYS A 192 -10.56 -15.16 1.67
CA LYS A 192 -11.39 -15.57 2.81
C LYS A 192 -10.97 -16.92 3.40
N VAL A 193 -10.03 -17.63 2.77
CA VAL A 193 -9.56 -18.96 3.20
C VAL A 193 -8.31 -18.80 4.06
N SER A 194 -8.44 -18.99 5.36
CA SER A 194 -7.38 -18.73 6.35
C SER A 194 -6.09 -19.55 6.16
N ALA A 195 -6.21 -20.71 5.51
CA ALA A 195 -5.09 -21.60 5.21
C ALA A 195 -4.35 -21.25 3.89
N LEU A 196 -4.79 -20.19 3.18
CA LEU A 196 -4.26 -19.79 1.88
C LEU A 196 -3.75 -18.35 1.93
N GLU A 197 -2.51 -18.15 1.56
CA GLU A 197 -1.95 -16.82 1.35
C GLU A 197 -2.24 -16.40 -0.09
N VAL A 198 -2.89 -15.26 -0.29
CA VAL A 198 -3.28 -14.76 -1.61
C VAL A 198 -2.57 -13.46 -1.90
N ILE A 199 -1.92 -13.40 -3.05
CA ILE A 199 -1.26 -12.15 -3.51
C ILE A 199 -2.33 -11.10 -3.80
N ALA A 200 -2.08 -9.89 -3.33
CA ALA A 200 -2.96 -8.75 -3.56
C ALA A 200 -3.22 -8.55 -5.07
N ARG A 201 -4.49 -8.21 -5.39
CA ARG A 201 -4.95 -7.97 -6.77
C ARG A 201 -3.99 -7.10 -7.57
N ASN A 202 -3.62 -5.96 -7.01
CA ASN A 202 -2.86 -4.96 -7.76
C ASN A 202 -1.45 -5.45 -8.11
N THR A 203 -0.80 -6.19 -7.22
CA THR A 203 0.48 -6.86 -7.51
C THR A 203 0.34 -7.86 -8.66
N ALA A 204 -0.74 -8.64 -8.67
CA ALA A 204 -1.02 -9.57 -9.77
C ALA A 204 -1.32 -8.83 -11.10
N PHE A 205 -1.99 -7.69 -11.03
CA PHE A 205 -2.38 -6.90 -12.20
C PHE A 205 -1.20 -6.16 -12.86
N THR A 206 -0.04 -6.05 -12.20
CA THR A 206 1.18 -5.56 -12.88
C THR A 206 1.62 -6.44 -14.04
N PHE A 207 1.15 -7.69 -14.10
CA PHE A 207 1.40 -8.62 -15.20
C PHE A 207 0.35 -8.55 -16.31
N LYS A 208 -0.65 -7.67 -16.20
CA LYS A 208 -1.72 -7.54 -17.20
C LYS A 208 -1.18 -7.19 -18.57
N GLY A 209 -1.62 -7.94 -19.60
CA GLY A 209 -1.19 -7.71 -20.99
C GLY A 209 0.24 -8.14 -21.32
N GLN A 210 0.98 -8.68 -20.34
CA GLN A 210 2.32 -9.20 -20.57
C GLN A 210 2.29 -10.69 -20.89
N ALA A 211 3.12 -11.11 -21.84
CA ALA A 211 3.40 -12.53 -22.07
C ALA A 211 4.42 -13.00 -21.02
N VAL A 212 3.95 -13.48 -19.87
CA VAL A 212 4.81 -13.89 -18.77
C VAL A 212 4.90 -15.40 -18.64
N ASP A 213 6.10 -15.88 -18.30
CA ASP A 213 6.29 -17.26 -17.87
C ASP A 213 5.82 -17.42 -16.42
N VAL A 214 4.86 -18.33 -16.19
CA VAL A 214 4.24 -18.57 -14.88
C VAL A 214 5.28 -18.90 -13.80
N GLY A 215 6.30 -19.69 -14.14
CA GLY A 215 7.39 -19.99 -13.21
C GLY A 215 8.20 -18.76 -12.81
N SER A 216 8.35 -17.79 -13.72
CA SER A 216 9.00 -16.50 -13.43
C SER A 216 8.15 -15.62 -12.52
N VAL A 217 6.83 -15.58 -12.74
CA VAL A 217 5.87 -14.90 -11.84
C VAL A 217 5.92 -15.50 -10.45
N ALA A 218 5.85 -16.83 -10.35
CA ALA A 218 5.88 -17.53 -9.05
C ALA A 218 7.16 -17.23 -8.28
N ARG A 219 8.33 -17.24 -8.94
CA ARG A 219 9.61 -16.87 -8.30
C ARG A 219 9.67 -15.42 -7.89
N LYS A 220 9.21 -14.49 -8.75
CA LYS A 220 9.23 -13.05 -8.47
C LYS A 220 8.36 -12.68 -7.26
N LEU A 221 7.21 -13.34 -7.12
CA LEU A 221 6.24 -13.08 -6.05
C LEU A 221 6.41 -14.02 -4.84
N GLY A 222 7.28 -15.01 -4.91
CA GLY A 222 7.49 -15.99 -3.83
C GLY A 222 6.30 -16.90 -3.58
N VAL A 223 5.40 -17.11 -4.57
CA VAL A 223 4.20 -17.93 -4.41
C VAL A 223 4.41 -19.37 -4.83
N THR A 224 3.66 -20.27 -4.20
CA THR A 224 3.70 -21.69 -4.52
C THR A 224 2.87 -22.04 -5.75
N HIS A 225 1.84 -21.26 -6.04
CA HIS A 225 0.89 -21.53 -7.14
C HIS A 225 0.51 -20.24 -7.88
N VAL A 226 0.16 -20.39 -9.15
CA VAL A 226 -0.39 -19.30 -9.97
C VAL A 226 -1.67 -19.77 -10.61
N LEU A 227 -2.72 -18.98 -10.50
CA LEU A 227 -3.97 -19.15 -11.23
C LEU A 227 -3.96 -18.23 -12.45
N GLU A 228 -4.14 -18.78 -13.61
CA GLU A 228 -4.37 -18.01 -14.85
C GLU A 228 -5.66 -18.41 -15.53
N GLY A 229 -6.17 -17.57 -16.41
CA GLY A 229 -7.39 -17.87 -17.10
C GLY A 229 -7.75 -16.92 -18.23
N SER A 230 -8.90 -17.18 -18.82
CA SER A 230 -9.48 -16.33 -19.83
C SER A 230 -11.00 -16.28 -19.71
N VAL A 231 -11.57 -15.15 -20.10
CA VAL A 231 -13.02 -14.92 -20.14
C VAL A 231 -13.44 -14.55 -21.55
N ARG A 232 -14.48 -15.19 -22.04
CA ARG A 232 -15.12 -14.87 -23.31
C ARG A 232 -16.61 -14.67 -23.09
N LYS A 233 -17.08 -13.44 -23.26
CA LYS A 233 -18.48 -13.07 -23.20
C LYS A 233 -19.02 -12.89 -24.62
N ALA A 234 -20.15 -13.50 -24.92
CA ALA A 234 -20.83 -13.41 -26.22
C ALA A 234 -22.36 -13.39 -26.00
N GLY A 235 -22.94 -12.20 -26.00
CA GLY A 235 -24.35 -12.00 -25.66
C GLY A 235 -24.65 -12.46 -24.25
N THR A 236 -25.58 -13.41 -24.09
CA THR A 236 -25.96 -13.99 -22.78
C THR A 236 -25.06 -15.16 -22.35
N ARG A 237 -24.09 -15.56 -23.16
CA ARG A 237 -23.18 -16.68 -22.85
C ARG A 237 -21.83 -16.17 -22.33
N VAL A 238 -21.32 -16.86 -21.33
CA VAL A 238 -19.97 -16.67 -20.82
C VAL A 238 -19.20 -17.98 -20.82
N ARG A 239 -17.96 -17.92 -21.30
CA ARG A 239 -17.00 -19.02 -21.18
C ARG A 239 -15.82 -18.53 -20.36
N ILE A 240 -15.54 -19.24 -19.26
CA ILE A 240 -14.38 -19.03 -18.41
C ILE A 240 -13.51 -20.28 -18.49
N THR A 241 -12.23 -20.09 -18.76
CA THR A 241 -11.22 -21.13 -18.61
C THR A 241 -10.30 -20.70 -17.48
N ALA A 242 -10.06 -21.59 -16.53
CA ALA A 242 -9.17 -21.32 -15.41
C ALA A 242 -8.24 -22.53 -15.20
N GLN A 243 -6.98 -22.26 -14.85
CA GLN A 243 -5.99 -23.28 -14.62
C GLN A 243 -5.04 -22.88 -13.49
N LEU A 244 -4.85 -23.81 -12.56
CA LEU A 244 -3.95 -23.68 -11.41
C LEU A 244 -2.65 -24.40 -11.74
N ILE A 245 -1.54 -23.68 -11.63
CA ILE A 245 -0.21 -24.11 -12.04
C ILE A 245 0.71 -24.11 -10.81
N ASP A 246 1.48 -25.18 -10.64
CA ASP A 246 2.55 -25.25 -9.65
C ASP A 246 3.70 -24.33 -10.05
N GLY A 247 4.03 -23.38 -9.19
CA GLY A 247 5.05 -22.36 -9.48
C GLY A 247 6.48 -22.88 -9.57
N LYS A 248 6.77 -24.08 -9.03
CA LYS A 248 8.10 -24.70 -9.08
C LYS A 248 8.28 -25.55 -10.34
N THR A 249 7.26 -26.33 -10.69
CA THR A 249 7.35 -27.31 -11.78
C THR A 249 6.78 -26.78 -13.10
N GLY A 250 5.96 -25.74 -13.06
CA GLY A 250 5.18 -25.26 -14.20
C GLY A 250 4.06 -26.24 -14.63
N GLY A 251 3.82 -27.29 -13.84
CA GLY A 251 2.82 -28.30 -14.13
C GLY A 251 1.41 -27.85 -13.74
N HIS A 252 0.42 -28.17 -14.59
CA HIS A 252 -0.99 -27.92 -14.27
C HIS A 252 -1.46 -28.86 -13.15
N ILE A 253 -1.94 -28.31 -12.04
CA ILE A 253 -2.55 -29.05 -10.94
C ILE A 253 -4.03 -29.28 -11.20
N TRP A 254 -4.66 -28.26 -11.79
CA TRP A 254 -6.07 -28.25 -12.10
C TRP A 254 -6.32 -27.33 -13.31
N ALA A 255 -7.24 -27.73 -14.19
CA ALA A 255 -7.70 -26.91 -15.30
C ALA A 255 -9.14 -27.28 -15.64
N GLU A 256 -10.01 -26.30 -15.72
CA GLU A 256 -11.41 -26.48 -16.10
C GLU A 256 -11.91 -25.37 -17.02
N ARG A 257 -12.98 -25.69 -17.73
CA ARG A 257 -13.68 -24.77 -18.62
C ARG A 257 -15.16 -24.76 -18.29
N TYR A 258 -15.68 -23.60 -18.01
CA TYR A 258 -17.08 -23.32 -17.74
C TYR A 258 -17.68 -22.62 -18.96
N ASP A 259 -18.76 -23.16 -19.50
CA ASP A 259 -19.50 -22.60 -20.62
C ASP A 259 -20.99 -22.60 -20.27
N ARG A 260 -21.47 -21.47 -19.77
CA ARG A 260 -22.79 -21.31 -19.15
C ARG A 260 -23.51 -20.05 -19.62
N ASP A 261 -24.75 -19.89 -19.17
CA ASP A 261 -25.46 -18.63 -19.31
C ASP A 261 -24.88 -17.59 -18.32
N MET A 262 -24.96 -16.31 -18.68
CA MET A 262 -24.47 -15.20 -17.86
C MET A 262 -25.19 -15.13 -16.49
N HIS A 263 -26.41 -15.61 -16.40
CA HIS A 263 -27.14 -15.68 -15.12
C HIS A 263 -26.46 -16.63 -14.11
N ASP A 264 -25.65 -17.56 -14.55
CA ASP A 264 -24.94 -18.51 -13.70
C ASP A 264 -23.56 -17.98 -13.24
N ILE A 265 -23.21 -16.72 -13.52
CA ILE A 265 -21.86 -16.19 -13.32
C ILE A 265 -21.39 -16.36 -11.86
N PHE A 266 -22.26 -16.08 -10.90
CA PHE A 266 -21.94 -16.21 -9.48
C PHE A 266 -21.68 -17.65 -9.07
N ALA A 267 -22.49 -18.60 -9.61
CA ALA A 267 -22.28 -20.02 -9.38
C ALA A 267 -20.94 -20.50 -9.96
N ILE A 268 -20.55 -19.98 -11.13
CA ILE A 268 -19.25 -20.29 -11.75
C ILE A 268 -18.10 -19.79 -10.89
N GLN A 269 -18.16 -18.57 -10.38
CA GLN A 269 -17.13 -18.00 -9.49
C GLN A 269 -16.97 -18.85 -8.22
N ASP A 270 -18.09 -19.23 -7.59
CA ASP A 270 -18.10 -20.11 -6.42
C ASP A 270 -17.51 -21.50 -6.73
N GLU A 271 -17.87 -22.08 -7.89
CA GLU A 271 -17.33 -23.36 -8.33
C GLU A 271 -15.81 -23.28 -8.54
N ILE A 272 -15.31 -22.23 -9.18
CA ILE A 272 -13.86 -22.01 -9.40
C ILE A 272 -13.13 -21.88 -8.07
N SER A 273 -13.58 -20.99 -7.18
CA SER A 273 -12.94 -20.76 -5.89
C SER A 273 -12.87 -22.04 -5.04
N LYS A 274 -13.97 -22.79 -4.96
CA LYS A 274 -14.02 -24.07 -4.26
C LYS A 274 -13.14 -25.16 -4.92
N ALA A 275 -13.10 -25.21 -6.24
CA ALA A 275 -12.27 -26.16 -6.98
C ALA A 275 -10.77 -25.90 -6.75
N ILE A 276 -10.35 -24.63 -6.70
CA ILE A 276 -8.96 -24.23 -6.39
C ILE A 276 -8.59 -24.69 -4.99
N VAL A 277 -9.41 -24.38 -3.97
CA VAL A 277 -9.18 -24.81 -2.57
C VAL A 277 -9.06 -26.34 -2.47
N ALA A 278 -9.93 -27.07 -3.19
CA ALA A 278 -9.88 -28.53 -3.23
C ALA A 278 -8.62 -29.05 -3.95
N ALA A 279 -8.21 -28.44 -5.07
CA ALA A 279 -7.01 -28.79 -5.81
C ALA A 279 -5.74 -28.58 -4.98
N LEU A 280 -5.73 -27.53 -4.15
CA LEU A 280 -4.68 -27.23 -3.17
C LEU A 280 -4.72 -28.16 -1.93
N LYS A 281 -5.69 -29.07 -1.87
CA LYS A 281 -5.92 -29.99 -0.72
C LYS A 281 -6.12 -29.28 0.60
N LEU A 282 -6.64 -28.06 0.57
CA LEU A 282 -6.97 -27.28 1.76
C LEU A 282 -8.39 -27.65 2.24
N LYS A 283 -8.57 -27.61 3.57
CA LYS A 283 -9.87 -27.83 4.18
C LYS A 283 -10.60 -26.50 4.34
N LEU A 284 -11.70 -26.34 3.63
CA LEU A 284 -12.56 -25.17 3.75
C LEU A 284 -13.42 -25.28 5.02
N LEU A 285 -13.34 -24.28 5.89
CA LEU A 285 -14.18 -24.20 7.08
C LEU A 285 -15.63 -23.82 6.71
N PRO A 286 -16.65 -24.18 7.52
CA PRO A 286 -18.04 -23.84 7.24
C PRO A 286 -18.27 -22.32 7.10
N GLU A 287 -17.61 -21.52 7.94
CA GLU A 287 -17.69 -20.05 7.89
C GLU A 287 -17.04 -19.49 6.62
N GLU A 288 -15.90 -20.03 6.21
CA GLU A 288 -15.20 -19.63 4.99
C GLU A 288 -16.04 -19.96 3.76
N LYS A 289 -16.63 -21.16 3.72
CA LYS A 289 -17.56 -21.56 2.67
C LYS A 289 -18.75 -20.60 2.57
N LYS A 290 -19.35 -20.25 3.69
CA LYS A 290 -20.45 -19.29 3.77
C LYS A 290 -20.00 -17.91 3.31
N ALA A 291 -18.79 -17.48 3.69
CA ALA A 291 -18.24 -16.19 3.29
C ALA A 291 -17.98 -16.11 1.77
N ILE A 292 -17.47 -17.19 1.15
CA ILE A 292 -17.32 -17.28 -0.32
C ILE A 292 -18.69 -17.19 -1.00
N GLU A 293 -19.71 -17.87 -0.50
CA GLU A 293 -21.07 -17.89 -1.08
C GLU A 293 -21.83 -16.58 -0.81
N GLN A 294 -21.36 -15.72 0.07
CA GLN A 294 -22.00 -14.45 0.39
C GLN A 294 -21.62 -13.41 -0.68
N ARG A 295 -22.58 -13.08 -1.53
CA ARG A 295 -22.43 -12.09 -2.62
C ARG A 295 -23.09 -10.77 -2.22
N GLY A 296 -22.51 -9.65 -2.72
CA GLY A 296 -23.09 -8.33 -2.53
C GLY A 296 -24.42 -8.17 -3.27
N THR A 297 -24.59 -8.86 -4.40
CA THR A 297 -25.83 -8.90 -5.20
C THR A 297 -26.00 -10.26 -5.87
N THR A 298 -27.23 -10.62 -6.18
CA THR A 298 -27.57 -11.75 -7.05
C THR A 298 -28.04 -11.30 -8.43
N ASN A 299 -28.13 -10.00 -8.66
CA ASN A 299 -28.58 -9.42 -9.91
C ASN A 299 -27.39 -9.15 -10.85
N VAL A 300 -27.35 -9.86 -11.97
CA VAL A 300 -26.26 -9.78 -12.95
C VAL A 300 -26.14 -8.41 -13.62
N GLU A 301 -27.25 -7.71 -13.82
CA GLU A 301 -27.24 -6.35 -14.40
C GLU A 301 -26.62 -5.35 -13.39
N ALA A 302 -27.05 -5.40 -12.13
CA ALA A 302 -26.46 -4.58 -11.06
C ALA A 302 -24.96 -4.87 -10.91
N TYR A 303 -24.58 -6.13 -10.94
CA TYR A 303 -23.18 -6.55 -10.89
C TYR A 303 -22.34 -5.98 -12.05
N ASN A 304 -22.82 -6.10 -13.29
CA ASN A 304 -22.10 -5.55 -14.45
C ASN A 304 -21.93 -4.03 -14.35
N LEU A 305 -22.96 -3.30 -13.91
CA LEU A 305 -22.91 -1.85 -13.72
C LEU A 305 -21.88 -1.47 -12.65
N TYR A 306 -21.84 -2.21 -11.55
CA TYR A 306 -20.83 -2.02 -10.51
C TYR A 306 -19.41 -2.28 -11.03
N LEU A 307 -19.17 -3.37 -11.77
CA LEU A 307 -17.86 -3.65 -12.36
C LEU A 307 -17.41 -2.53 -13.31
N MET A 308 -18.32 -2.01 -14.15
CA MET A 308 -18.03 -0.86 -15.00
C MET A 308 -17.68 0.38 -14.16
N ALA A 309 -18.44 0.65 -13.10
CA ALA A 309 -18.16 1.76 -12.18
C ALA A 309 -16.78 1.58 -11.51
N ARG A 310 -16.48 0.38 -11.02
CA ARG A 310 -15.21 0.02 -10.39
C ARG A 310 -14.04 0.18 -11.37
N GLN A 311 -14.21 -0.24 -12.61
CA GLN A 311 -13.21 -0.04 -13.66
C GLN A 311 -12.91 1.46 -13.87
N TYR A 312 -13.93 2.30 -14.04
CA TYR A 312 -13.74 3.75 -14.16
C TYR A 312 -13.09 4.34 -12.91
N TRP A 313 -13.40 3.83 -11.72
CA TRP A 313 -12.78 4.26 -10.47
C TRP A 313 -11.27 3.96 -10.43
N ILE A 314 -10.86 2.78 -10.88
CA ILE A 314 -9.45 2.32 -10.82
C ILE A 314 -8.63 2.89 -11.97
N THR A 315 -9.15 2.87 -13.22
CA THR A 315 -8.40 3.21 -14.43
C THR A 315 -8.73 4.56 -15.03
N GLY A 316 -9.76 5.23 -14.49
CA GLY A 316 -10.19 6.53 -14.98
C GLY A 316 -9.18 7.64 -14.66
N ASP A 317 -9.28 8.73 -15.40
CA ASP A 317 -8.37 9.86 -15.26
C ASP A 317 -8.61 10.58 -13.93
N PHE A 318 -7.69 10.40 -13.00
CA PHE A 318 -7.69 11.12 -11.73
C PHE A 318 -7.57 12.63 -12.01
N GLY A 319 -8.48 13.40 -11.37
CA GLY A 319 -8.57 14.84 -11.61
C GLY A 319 -9.57 15.25 -12.72
N ASP A 320 -10.21 14.30 -13.42
CA ASP A 320 -11.32 14.57 -14.32
C ASP A 320 -12.67 14.34 -13.59
N ARG A 321 -13.41 15.42 -13.39
CA ARG A 321 -14.75 15.39 -12.78
C ARG A 321 -15.68 14.36 -13.43
N ARG A 322 -15.59 14.18 -14.74
CA ARG A 322 -16.44 13.26 -15.52
C ARG A 322 -16.26 11.80 -15.09
N ARG A 323 -15.10 11.46 -14.52
CA ARG A 323 -14.83 10.13 -13.96
C ARG A 323 -15.76 9.83 -12.78
N GLU A 324 -15.78 10.70 -11.78
CA GLU A 324 -16.64 10.56 -10.59
C GLU A 324 -18.11 10.56 -10.98
N GLU A 325 -18.51 11.45 -11.89
CA GLU A 325 -19.90 11.51 -12.38
C GLU A 325 -20.32 10.23 -13.10
N ARG A 326 -19.42 9.57 -13.83
CA ARG A 326 -19.69 8.26 -14.45
C ARG A 326 -19.86 7.18 -13.39
N VAL A 327 -18.95 7.14 -12.42
CA VAL A 327 -19.00 6.19 -11.29
C VAL A 327 -20.32 6.35 -10.54
N ILE A 328 -20.71 7.57 -10.20
CA ILE A 328 -21.98 7.86 -9.51
C ILE A 328 -23.17 7.37 -10.34
N ARG A 329 -23.23 7.70 -11.63
CA ARG A 329 -24.36 7.28 -12.49
C ARG A 329 -24.49 5.77 -12.58
N LEU A 330 -23.37 5.05 -12.77
CA LEU A 330 -23.37 3.58 -12.88
C LEU A 330 -23.73 2.93 -11.56
N SER A 331 -23.15 3.41 -10.43
CA SER A 331 -23.46 2.90 -9.09
C SER A 331 -24.92 3.18 -8.72
N SER A 332 -25.44 4.39 -9.01
CA SER A 332 -26.85 4.71 -8.78
C SER A 332 -27.78 3.78 -9.55
N ARG A 333 -27.44 3.48 -10.80
CA ARG A 333 -28.24 2.53 -11.60
C ARG A 333 -28.18 1.10 -11.05
N ALA A 334 -27.02 0.66 -10.57
CA ALA A 334 -26.89 -0.63 -9.90
C ALA A 334 -27.75 -0.70 -8.63
N ILE A 335 -27.77 0.38 -7.82
CA ILE A 335 -28.57 0.52 -6.61
C ILE A 335 -30.08 0.58 -6.90
N GLU A 336 -30.50 1.21 -7.99
CA GLU A 336 -31.92 1.20 -8.43
C GLU A 336 -32.40 -0.22 -8.74
N ILE A 337 -31.53 -1.06 -9.30
CA ILE A 337 -31.82 -2.47 -9.62
C ILE A 337 -31.78 -3.33 -8.36
N ASP A 338 -30.77 -3.12 -7.50
CA ASP A 338 -30.59 -3.84 -6.24
C ASP A 338 -30.18 -2.89 -5.12
N SER A 339 -31.15 -2.42 -4.33
CA SER A 339 -30.93 -1.48 -3.23
C SER A 339 -30.17 -2.09 -2.02
N GLN A 340 -29.93 -3.40 -2.02
CA GLN A 340 -29.14 -4.09 -1.00
C GLN A 340 -27.66 -4.27 -1.41
N TYR A 341 -27.28 -3.79 -2.59
CA TYR A 341 -25.91 -3.94 -3.11
C TYR A 341 -24.94 -2.99 -2.39
N SER A 342 -24.37 -3.44 -1.29
CA SER A 342 -23.53 -2.64 -0.38
C SER A 342 -22.27 -2.06 -1.03
N GLN A 343 -21.60 -2.83 -1.91
CA GLN A 343 -20.40 -2.36 -2.63
C GLN A 343 -20.72 -1.22 -3.60
N ALA A 344 -21.90 -1.24 -4.25
CA ALA A 344 -22.33 -0.14 -5.12
C ALA A 344 -22.59 1.13 -4.32
N TRP A 345 -23.18 1.02 -3.12
CA TRP A 345 -23.35 2.13 -2.19
C TRP A 345 -21.99 2.71 -1.72
N ALA A 346 -21.03 1.84 -1.35
CA ALA A 346 -19.70 2.27 -0.94
C ALA A 346 -18.97 3.04 -2.05
N LEU A 347 -18.97 2.50 -3.26
CA LEU A 347 -18.31 3.11 -4.41
C LEU A 347 -18.96 4.45 -4.80
N MET A 348 -20.31 4.53 -4.73
CA MET A 348 -21.02 5.78 -4.94
C MET A 348 -20.64 6.83 -3.88
N GLY A 349 -20.59 6.42 -2.62
CA GLY A 349 -20.19 7.30 -1.52
C GLY A 349 -18.78 7.85 -1.67
N LEU A 350 -17.84 7.02 -2.08
CA LEU A 350 -16.47 7.44 -2.40
C LEU A 350 -16.44 8.48 -3.54
N ALA A 351 -17.15 8.22 -4.63
CA ALA A 351 -17.14 9.11 -5.78
C ALA A 351 -17.82 10.46 -5.48
N GLN A 352 -18.92 10.46 -4.73
CA GLN A 352 -19.60 11.69 -4.29
C GLN A 352 -18.71 12.50 -3.33
N ALA A 353 -18.10 11.84 -2.36
CA ALA A 353 -17.18 12.50 -1.44
C ALA A 353 -15.96 13.08 -2.18
N ASN A 354 -15.40 12.35 -3.15
CA ASN A 354 -14.29 12.85 -3.95
C ASN A 354 -14.66 14.05 -4.81
N LEU A 355 -15.85 14.08 -5.40
CA LEU A 355 -16.37 15.27 -6.09
C LEU A 355 -16.41 16.50 -5.19
N PHE A 356 -16.94 16.35 -3.98
CA PHE A 356 -16.97 17.45 -3.01
C PHE A 356 -15.57 17.95 -2.66
N TYR A 357 -14.60 17.02 -2.45
CA TYR A 357 -13.25 17.37 -2.04
C TYR A 357 -12.42 17.97 -3.16
N ALA A 358 -12.51 17.41 -4.37
CA ALA A 358 -11.64 17.79 -5.47
C ALA A 358 -12.16 19.03 -6.23
N TYR A 359 -13.48 19.25 -6.27
CA TYR A 359 -14.08 20.19 -7.22
C TYR A 359 -15.04 21.18 -6.55
N SER A 360 -14.74 21.82 -5.49
CA SER A 360 -15.44 22.97 -4.88
C SER A 360 -16.74 23.43 -5.58
N GLY A 361 -17.68 22.51 -5.81
CA GLY A 361 -18.91 22.74 -6.56
C GLY A 361 -20.15 22.84 -5.66
N ASN A 362 -21.33 22.62 -6.26
CA ASN A 362 -22.63 22.59 -5.55
C ASN A 362 -22.92 21.21 -4.91
N GLU A 363 -21.93 20.31 -4.90
CA GLU A 363 -22.07 18.98 -4.35
C GLU A 363 -22.21 19.04 -2.82
N SER A 364 -23.04 18.14 -2.28
CA SER A 364 -23.20 17.97 -0.84
C SER A 364 -22.25 16.90 -0.32
N LEU A 365 -21.49 17.22 0.72
CA LEU A 365 -20.71 16.22 1.45
C LEU A 365 -21.61 15.16 2.08
N ASP A 366 -22.84 15.55 2.46
CA ASP A 366 -23.83 14.68 3.10
C ASP A 366 -24.28 13.55 2.18
N ASP A 367 -24.25 13.74 0.84
CA ASP A 367 -24.62 12.69 -0.11
C ASP A 367 -23.62 11.53 -0.05
N GLY A 368 -22.31 11.83 -0.07
CA GLY A 368 -21.25 10.81 0.03
C GLY A 368 -21.24 10.09 1.39
N LEU A 369 -21.47 10.84 2.47
CA LEU A 369 -21.58 10.30 3.81
C LEU A 369 -22.81 9.38 3.95
N SER A 370 -23.97 9.81 3.49
CA SER A 370 -25.24 9.03 3.54
C SER A 370 -25.12 7.72 2.77
N ALA A 371 -24.48 7.74 1.60
CA ALA A 371 -24.23 6.53 0.82
C ALA A 371 -23.27 5.56 1.53
N ALA A 372 -22.20 6.08 2.13
CA ALA A 372 -21.25 5.28 2.90
C ALA A 372 -21.91 4.66 4.15
N GLU A 373 -22.74 5.40 4.89
CA GLU A 373 -23.46 4.87 6.05
C GLU A 373 -24.49 3.81 5.65
N ARG A 374 -25.13 3.98 4.48
CA ARG A 374 -25.99 2.94 3.93
C ARG A 374 -25.20 1.68 3.60
N ALA A 375 -24.01 1.79 2.99
CA ALA A 375 -23.13 0.67 2.72
C ALA A 375 -22.75 -0.08 4.01
N LEU A 376 -22.31 0.65 5.06
CA LEU A 376 -21.94 0.07 6.35
C LEU A 376 -23.12 -0.55 7.11
N THR A 377 -24.33 -0.04 6.91
CA THR A 377 -25.57 -0.65 7.47
C THR A 377 -25.83 -2.00 6.82
N LEU A 378 -25.56 -2.14 5.52
CA LEU A 378 -25.76 -3.38 4.77
C LEU A 378 -24.64 -4.37 4.98
N ASP A 379 -23.40 -3.90 5.03
CA ASP A 379 -22.19 -4.69 5.25
C ASP A 379 -21.14 -3.85 5.99
N PRO A 380 -20.97 -4.06 7.31
CA PRO A 380 -20.00 -3.31 8.13
C PRO A 380 -18.54 -3.67 7.85
N THR A 381 -18.26 -4.63 6.96
CA THR A 381 -16.90 -5.09 6.66
C THR A 381 -16.30 -4.42 5.41
N ILE A 382 -17.01 -3.52 4.76
CA ILE A 382 -16.53 -2.80 3.57
C ILE A 382 -15.58 -1.68 3.99
N ALA A 383 -14.28 -1.90 3.79
CA ALA A 383 -13.22 -0.95 4.18
C ALA A 383 -13.40 0.43 3.54
N GLU A 384 -13.73 0.47 2.26
CA GLU A 384 -13.86 1.70 1.47
C GLU A 384 -14.98 2.62 1.97
N ALA A 385 -16.02 2.06 2.60
CA ALA A 385 -17.14 2.86 3.13
C ALA A 385 -16.77 3.69 4.38
N HIS A 386 -15.66 3.38 5.04
CA HIS A 386 -15.14 4.19 6.15
C HIS A 386 -14.46 5.49 5.67
N LEU A 387 -14.02 5.57 4.40
CA LEU A 387 -13.27 6.72 3.89
C LEU A 387 -14.09 8.01 3.81
N PRO A 388 -15.33 8.05 3.29
CA PRO A 388 -16.17 9.25 3.32
C PRO A 388 -16.41 9.77 4.75
N ARG A 389 -16.55 8.87 5.73
CA ARG A 389 -16.67 9.24 7.15
C ARG A 389 -15.38 9.87 7.67
N ALA A 390 -14.23 9.29 7.38
CA ALA A 390 -12.93 9.83 7.75
C ALA A 390 -12.73 11.24 7.16
N TRP A 391 -13.08 11.43 5.90
CA TRP A 391 -12.99 12.74 5.26
C TRP A 391 -13.90 13.77 5.92
N HIS A 392 -15.16 13.41 6.18
CA HIS A 392 -16.08 14.30 6.89
C HIS A 392 -15.53 14.72 8.26
N LEU A 393 -15.03 13.77 9.05
CA LEU A 393 -14.44 14.03 10.36
C LEU A 393 -13.21 14.94 10.27
N ALA A 394 -12.33 14.73 9.31
CA ALA A 394 -11.15 15.57 9.08
C ALA A 394 -11.52 17.01 8.71
N LEU A 395 -12.58 17.22 7.89
CA LEU A 395 -13.07 18.56 7.58
C LEU A 395 -13.70 19.28 8.79
N CYS A 396 -14.25 18.51 9.73
CA CYS A 396 -14.75 19.05 10.98
C CYS A 396 -13.64 19.34 12.01
N GLY A 397 -12.35 19.11 11.66
CA GLY A 397 -11.20 19.25 12.56
C GLY A 397 -11.10 18.14 13.62
N ARG A 398 -11.79 17.01 13.38
CA ARG A 398 -11.80 15.83 14.24
C ARG A 398 -10.77 14.80 13.74
N ASP A 399 -9.51 15.20 13.63
CA ASP A 399 -8.46 14.40 13.01
C ASP A 399 -8.22 13.05 13.71
N ASN A 400 -8.34 12.98 15.05
CA ASN A 400 -8.20 11.70 15.77
C ASN A 400 -9.34 10.72 15.43
N ASP A 401 -10.55 11.21 15.26
CA ASP A 401 -11.69 10.36 14.89
C ASP A 401 -11.58 9.92 13.42
N ALA A 402 -11.10 10.81 12.56
CA ALA A 402 -10.81 10.47 11.17
C ALA A 402 -9.71 9.38 11.07
N GLU A 403 -8.65 9.50 11.88
CA GLU A 403 -7.61 8.48 11.98
C GLU A 403 -8.16 7.14 12.48
N ALA A 404 -9.10 7.13 13.44
CA ALA A 404 -9.75 5.92 13.93
C ALA A 404 -10.57 5.20 12.82
N GLU A 405 -11.31 5.96 11.99
CA GLU A 405 -12.03 5.40 10.84
C GLU A 405 -11.07 4.80 9.80
N LEU A 406 -9.97 5.48 9.48
CA LEU A 406 -8.95 4.96 8.56
C LEU A 406 -8.25 3.72 9.10
N ASN A 407 -7.93 3.69 10.39
CA ASN A 407 -7.37 2.51 11.04
C ASN A 407 -8.38 1.33 11.01
N THR A 408 -9.68 1.61 11.06
CA THR A 408 -10.70 0.58 10.89
C THR A 408 -10.71 0.06 9.45
N ALA A 409 -10.67 0.95 8.45
CA ALA A 409 -10.57 0.57 7.04
C ALA A 409 -9.32 -0.29 6.77
N LEU A 410 -8.15 0.13 7.26
CA LEU A 410 -6.89 -0.61 7.09
C LEU A 410 -6.85 -1.94 7.84
N ARG A 411 -7.56 -2.07 8.96
CA ARG A 411 -7.71 -3.34 9.68
C ARG A 411 -8.63 -4.31 8.93
N LEU A 412 -9.70 -3.80 8.32
CA LEU A 412 -10.65 -4.60 7.52
C LEU A 412 -10.01 -5.06 6.20
N ASN A 413 -9.29 -4.16 5.53
CA ASN A 413 -8.55 -4.45 4.30
C ASN A 413 -7.21 -3.69 4.29
N PRO A 414 -6.11 -4.33 4.75
CA PRO A 414 -4.78 -3.72 4.75
C PRO A 414 -4.27 -3.33 3.34
N ASP A 415 -4.81 -3.96 2.32
CA ASP A 415 -4.45 -3.74 0.91
C ASP A 415 -5.48 -2.87 0.16
N CYS A 416 -6.33 -2.16 0.88
CA CYS A 416 -7.13 -1.08 0.32
C CYS A 416 -6.23 0.12 0.01
N TRP A 417 -5.91 0.34 -1.28
CA TRP A 417 -5.00 1.42 -1.68
C TRP A 417 -5.57 2.81 -1.36
N GLU A 418 -6.87 2.97 -1.48
CA GLU A 418 -7.56 4.20 -1.13
C GLU A 418 -7.38 4.53 0.36
N ALA A 419 -7.53 3.53 1.23
CA ALA A 419 -7.35 3.73 2.68
C ALA A 419 -5.90 4.07 3.03
N ASN A 420 -4.92 3.41 2.42
CA ASN A 420 -3.50 3.73 2.60
C ASN A 420 -3.19 5.17 2.16
N LYS A 421 -3.67 5.57 0.99
CA LYS A 421 -3.51 6.93 0.46
C LYS A 421 -4.14 8.00 1.35
N GLU A 422 -5.38 7.78 1.81
CA GLU A 422 -6.10 8.77 2.62
C GLU A 422 -5.54 8.86 4.06
N ALA A 423 -5.12 7.75 4.64
CA ALA A 423 -4.40 7.76 5.91
C ALA A 423 -3.08 8.54 5.79
N ALA A 424 -2.33 8.32 4.71
CA ALA A 424 -1.11 9.08 4.43
C ALA A 424 -1.37 10.59 4.32
N ARG A 425 -2.48 11.00 3.68
CA ARG A 425 -2.88 12.42 3.57
C ARG A 425 -3.12 13.05 4.95
N ILE A 426 -3.77 12.33 5.86
CA ILE A 426 -3.98 12.80 7.25
C ILE A 426 -2.65 12.90 7.98
N TYR A 427 -1.79 11.89 7.92
CA TYR A 427 -0.48 11.93 8.57
C TYR A 427 0.43 13.02 8.00
N TYR A 428 0.39 13.25 6.69
CA TYR A 428 1.10 14.37 6.06
C TYR A 428 0.66 15.73 6.65
N ARG A 429 -0.66 15.96 6.78
CA ARG A 429 -1.19 17.19 7.41
C ARG A 429 -0.80 17.33 8.87
N GLN A 430 -0.68 16.23 9.61
CA GLN A 430 -0.20 16.22 10.99
C GLN A 430 1.33 16.41 11.11
N GLY A 431 2.06 16.46 10.00
CA GLY A 431 3.51 16.53 9.95
C GLY A 431 4.24 15.24 10.28
N LYS A 432 3.51 14.10 10.32
CA LYS A 432 4.05 12.75 10.51
C LYS A 432 4.50 12.21 9.15
N LEU A 433 5.62 12.75 8.64
CA LEU A 433 6.04 12.49 7.24
C LEU A 433 6.48 11.05 7.01
N GLU A 434 7.16 10.42 7.96
CA GLU A 434 7.63 9.04 7.85
C GLU A 434 6.47 8.05 7.74
N GLU A 435 5.42 8.24 8.54
CA GLU A 435 4.20 7.42 8.48
C GLU A 435 3.45 7.66 7.17
N ALA A 436 3.38 8.93 6.72
CA ALA A 436 2.76 9.27 5.45
C ALA A 436 3.49 8.62 4.26
N VAL A 437 4.83 8.66 4.25
CA VAL A 437 5.67 8.04 3.22
C VAL A 437 5.43 6.53 3.17
N ARG A 438 5.49 5.83 4.29
CA ARG A 438 5.27 4.37 4.35
C ARG A 438 3.91 3.96 3.76
N LEU A 439 2.86 4.72 4.05
CA LEU A 439 1.53 4.43 3.52
C LEU A 439 1.40 4.79 2.04
N LEU A 440 2.07 5.86 1.57
CA LEU A 440 2.11 6.23 0.15
C LEU A 440 2.92 5.23 -0.66
N GLU A 441 4.05 4.75 -0.15
CA GLU A 441 4.81 3.66 -0.78
C GLU A 441 3.92 2.44 -0.97
N LYS A 442 3.20 2.03 0.09
CA LYS A 442 2.24 0.92 -0.02
C LYS A 442 1.09 1.22 -1.00
N ALA A 443 0.54 2.43 -1.00
CA ALA A 443 -0.51 2.81 -1.93
C ALA A 443 -0.03 2.74 -3.39
N THR A 444 1.21 3.18 -3.69
CA THR A 444 1.80 3.09 -5.03
C THR A 444 2.14 1.66 -5.46
N GLU A 445 2.44 0.78 -4.52
CA GLU A 445 2.61 -0.66 -4.79
C GLU A 445 1.26 -1.33 -5.09
N LEU A 446 0.20 -0.92 -4.38
CA LEU A 446 -1.15 -1.48 -4.52
C LEU A 446 -1.89 -0.95 -5.76
N ALA A 447 -1.58 0.24 -6.22
CA ALA A 447 -2.21 0.88 -7.39
C ALA A 447 -1.14 1.59 -8.24
N ASP A 448 -0.46 0.83 -9.08
CA ASP A 448 0.62 1.31 -9.94
C ASP A 448 0.18 2.34 -10.98
N SER A 449 -1.11 2.38 -11.31
CA SER A 449 -1.73 3.39 -12.18
C SER A 449 -2.10 4.69 -11.45
N ASP A 450 -2.09 4.72 -10.12
CA ASP A 450 -2.41 5.92 -9.33
C ASP A 450 -1.21 6.88 -9.24
N PHE A 451 -1.02 7.66 -10.29
CA PHE A 451 0.02 8.69 -10.30
C PHE A 451 -0.17 9.79 -9.25
N HIS A 452 -1.36 9.94 -8.65
CA HIS A 452 -1.59 10.88 -7.54
C HIS A 452 -0.89 10.45 -6.25
N SER A 453 -0.94 9.17 -5.88
CA SER A 453 -0.18 8.66 -4.73
C SER A 453 1.32 8.86 -4.93
N LEU A 454 1.82 8.61 -6.14
CA LEU A 454 3.23 8.86 -6.48
C LEU A 454 3.58 10.36 -6.43
N GLY A 455 2.67 11.25 -6.86
CA GLY A 455 2.83 12.70 -6.76
C GLY A 455 2.87 13.20 -5.30
N MET A 456 2.01 12.66 -4.45
CA MET A 456 2.04 12.93 -3.00
C MET A 456 3.34 12.43 -2.35
N LEU A 457 3.85 11.30 -2.81
CA LEU A 457 5.12 10.73 -2.34
C LEU A 457 6.31 11.63 -2.71
N ILE A 458 6.34 12.16 -3.94
CA ILE A 458 7.33 13.18 -4.35
C ILE A 458 7.24 14.40 -3.43
N GLY A 459 6.02 14.91 -3.15
CA GLY A 459 5.80 16.02 -2.24
C GLY A 459 6.29 15.76 -0.82
N ALA A 460 6.06 14.54 -0.31
CA ALA A 460 6.53 14.14 1.03
C ALA A 460 8.07 14.06 1.08
N TYR A 461 8.72 13.48 0.09
CA TYR A 461 10.19 13.44 0.02
C TYR A 461 10.81 14.82 -0.17
N LEU A 462 10.17 15.71 -0.95
CA LEU A 462 10.60 17.12 -1.04
C LEU A 462 10.56 17.80 0.35
N ALA A 463 9.46 17.61 1.10
CA ALA A 463 9.31 18.18 2.44
C ALA A 463 10.33 17.60 3.46
N MET A 464 10.81 16.37 3.24
CA MET A 464 11.87 15.73 4.02
C MET A 464 13.28 16.12 3.54
N GLY A 465 13.43 16.75 2.37
CA GLY A 465 14.72 17.07 1.76
C GLY A 465 15.43 15.89 1.09
N ASP A 466 14.76 14.76 0.89
CA ASP A 466 15.32 13.55 0.30
C ASP A 466 15.33 13.62 -1.24
N GLN A 467 16.35 14.27 -1.78
CA GLN A 467 16.49 14.51 -3.22
C GLN A 467 16.70 13.21 -4.02
N GLU A 468 17.28 12.18 -3.43
CA GLU A 468 17.52 10.91 -4.11
C GLU A 468 16.19 10.20 -4.39
N ARG A 469 15.32 10.08 -3.37
CA ARG A 469 14.00 9.47 -3.52
C ARG A 469 13.06 10.31 -4.37
N VAL A 470 13.14 11.65 -4.28
CA VAL A 470 12.43 12.55 -5.20
C VAL A 470 12.76 12.21 -6.65
N ARG A 471 14.05 12.08 -6.98
CA ARG A 471 14.50 11.75 -8.33
C ARG A 471 14.01 10.38 -8.80
N ALA A 472 14.14 9.36 -7.97
CA ALA A 472 13.68 8.00 -8.27
C ALA A 472 12.16 7.95 -8.54
N CYS A 473 11.36 8.67 -7.74
CA CYS A 473 9.92 8.78 -7.95
C CYS A 473 9.59 9.59 -9.22
N ALA A 474 10.36 10.64 -9.52
CA ALA A 474 10.16 11.45 -10.71
C ALA A 474 10.42 10.65 -12.01
N GLU A 475 11.44 9.78 -12.03
CA GLU A 475 11.71 8.87 -13.16
C GLU A 475 10.52 7.92 -13.40
N LYS A 476 9.97 7.33 -12.35
CA LYS A 476 8.76 6.49 -12.44
C LYS A 476 7.55 7.28 -12.93
N MET A 477 7.36 8.50 -12.42
CA MET A 477 6.24 9.37 -12.77
C MET A 477 6.21 9.71 -14.26
N VAL A 478 7.35 10.06 -14.85
CA VAL A 478 7.42 10.40 -16.29
C VAL A 478 6.94 9.22 -17.15
N VAL A 479 7.37 8.01 -16.83
CA VAL A 479 6.95 6.79 -17.56
C VAL A 479 5.45 6.51 -17.37
N LEU A 480 4.94 6.71 -16.15
CA LEU A 480 3.54 6.43 -15.81
C LEU A 480 2.57 7.43 -16.47
N ILE A 481 2.97 8.69 -16.55
CA ILE A 481 2.10 9.78 -17.06
C ILE A 481 2.05 9.83 -18.58
N GLU A 482 3.08 9.38 -19.30
CA GLU A 482 3.12 9.46 -20.77
C GLU A 482 1.88 8.86 -21.45
N PRO A 483 1.42 7.64 -21.12
CA PRO A 483 0.19 7.09 -21.67
C PRO A 483 -1.07 7.85 -21.26
N VAL A 484 -1.08 8.45 -20.05
CA VAL A 484 -2.23 9.24 -19.57
C VAL A 484 -2.39 10.50 -20.42
N ILE A 485 -1.31 11.27 -20.63
CA ILE A 485 -1.33 12.49 -21.46
C ILE A 485 -1.61 12.15 -22.93
N ALA A 486 -1.13 11.00 -23.43
CA ALA A 486 -1.42 10.59 -24.81
C ALA A 486 -2.92 10.34 -25.04
N ARG A 487 -3.62 9.80 -24.02
CA ARG A 487 -5.06 9.52 -24.06
C ARG A 487 -5.91 10.76 -23.72
N ASP A 488 -5.48 11.56 -22.73
CA ASP A 488 -6.16 12.75 -22.21
C ASP A 488 -5.18 13.92 -22.14
N PRO A 489 -4.97 14.66 -23.26
CA PRO A 489 -3.94 15.68 -23.38
C PRO A 489 -4.15 16.92 -22.50
N ASP A 490 -5.34 17.14 -21.96
CA ASP A 490 -5.75 18.24 -21.08
C ASP A 490 -5.96 17.82 -19.62
N ASN A 491 -5.50 16.63 -19.23
CA ASN A 491 -5.51 16.19 -17.85
C ASN A 491 -4.58 17.07 -16.97
N GLY A 492 -5.20 18.03 -16.27
CA GLY A 492 -4.45 19.03 -15.51
C GLY A 492 -3.57 18.44 -14.41
N ALA A 493 -3.98 17.36 -13.74
CA ALA A 493 -3.18 16.70 -12.73
C ALA A 493 -1.93 16.06 -13.35
N ALA A 494 -2.10 15.32 -14.44
CA ALA A 494 -0.98 14.71 -15.17
C ALA A 494 0.01 15.74 -15.68
N LEU A 495 -0.50 16.86 -16.24
CA LEU A 495 0.34 17.97 -16.71
C LEU A 495 1.16 18.61 -15.58
N ALA A 496 0.57 18.79 -14.39
CA ALA A 496 1.30 19.34 -13.24
C ALA A 496 2.36 18.38 -12.71
N PHE A 497 2.06 17.09 -12.61
CA PHE A 497 3.03 16.12 -12.09
C PHE A 497 4.17 15.80 -13.06
N VAL A 498 3.93 15.84 -14.38
CA VAL A 498 5.04 15.73 -15.34
C VAL A 498 5.97 16.95 -15.26
N ALA A 499 5.43 18.16 -15.09
CA ALA A 499 6.23 19.36 -14.90
C ALA A 499 7.09 19.28 -13.63
N LEU A 500 6.50 18.85 -12.51
CA LEU A 500 7.21 18.61 -11.25
C LEU A 500 8.35 17.60 -11.43
N SER A 501 8.05 16.48 -12.08
CA SER A 501 9.02 15.40 -12.26
C SER A 501 10.18 15.79 -13.16
N LEU A 502 9.92 16.47 -14.27
CA LEU A 502 10.98 16.97 -15.15
C LEU A 502 11.87 18.00 -14.45
N ALA A 503 11.29 18.89 -13.63
CA ALA A 503 12.06 19.82 -12.81
C ALA A 503 12.96 19.08 -11.80
N ALA A 504 12.44 18.04 -11.13
CA ALA A 504 13.20 17.21 -10.20
C ALA A 504 14.35 16.44 -10.89
N LEU A 505 14.19 16.09 -12.17
CA LEU A 505 15.23 15.47 -12.99
C LEU A 505 16.26 16.46 -13.55
N GLY A 506 16.05 17.77 -13.34
CA GLY A 506 16.91 18.84 -13.84
C GLY A 506 16.61 19.27 -15.29
N GLU A 507 15.53 18.78 -15.88
CA GLU A 507 15.11 19.10 -17.25
C GLU A 507 14.27 20.40 -17.29
N MET A 508 14.89 21.50 -16.84
CA MET A 508 14.21 22.76 -16.52
C MET A 508 13.45 23.37 -17.70
N GLU A 509 14.00 23.34 -18.92
CA GLU A 509 13.33 23.89 -20.12
C GLU A 509 12.07 23.08 -20.46
N ARG A 510 12.15 21.75 -20.38
CA ARG A 510 11.00 20.88 -20.61
C ARG A 510 9.95 21.06 -19.54
N ALA A 511 10.36 21.13 -18.27
CA ALA A 511 9.45 21.39 -17.15
C ALA A 511 8.69 22.71 -17.35
N ARG A 512 9.40 23.78 -17.77
CA ARG A 512 8.79 25.07 -18.07
C ARG A 512 7.75 24.98 -19.19
N ALA A 513 8.09 24.32 -20.28
CA ALA A 513 7.17 24.13 -21.40
C ALA A 513 5.87 23.38 -20.96
N TRP A 514 5.99 22.42 -20.02
CA TRP A 514 4.82 21.73 -19.48
C TRP A 514 3.99 22.59 -18.53
N ILE A 515 4.61 23.48 -17.73
CA ILE A 515 3.90 24.48 -16.92
C ILE A 515 3.06 25.38 -17.83
N ASP A 516 3.68 25.96 -18.86
CA ASP A 516 3.02 26.87 -19.79
C ASP A 516 1.88 26.17 -20.55
N ARG A 517 2.09 24.92 -20.98
CA ARG A 517 1.07 24.10 -21.63
C ARG A 517 -0.11 23.81 -20.71
N ALA A 518 0.14 23.44 -19.45
CA ALA A 518 -0.90 23.15 -18.47
C ALA A 518 -1.80 24.37 -18.25
N LEU A 519 -1.20 25.54 -18.07
CA LEU A 519 -1.94 26.80 -17.87
C LEU A 519 -2.70 27.25 -19.12
N LEU A 520 -2.23 26.90 -20.32
CA LEU A 520 -2.93 27.18 -21.58
C LEU A 520 -4.16 26.29 -21.75
N LEU A 521 -4.06 25.00 -21.42
CA LEU A 521 -5.10 24.00 -21.67
C LEU A 521 -6.22 24.06 -20.62
N ASP A 522 -5.88 24.22 -19.34
CA ASP A 522 -6.85 24.23 -18.24
C ASP A 522 -6.56 25.34 -17.22
N PRO A 523 -6.69 26.63 -17.61
CA PRO A 523 -6.33 27.77 -16.77
C PRO A 523 -7.14 27.91 -15.49
N ASN A 524 -8.27 27.24 -15.38
CA ASN A 524 -9.19 27.34 -14.24
C ASN A 524 -9.09 26.17 -13.26
N ASN A 525 -8.22 25.21 -13.51
CA ASN A 525 -8.03 24.07 -12.63
C ASN A 525 -7.24 24.46 -11.37
N LEU A 526 -7.94 24.52 -10.25
CA LEU A 526 -7.39 25.01 -8.98
C LEU A 526 -6.30 24.07 -8.43
N TYR A 527 -6.50 22.77 -8.52
CA TYR A 527 -5.53 21.78 -8.04
C TYR A 527 -4.30 21.71 -8.94
N MET A 528 -4.47 21.82 -10.25
CA MET A 528 -3.34 21.91 -11.17
C MET A 528 -2.48 23.13 -10.84
N ARG A 529 -3.08 24.32 -10.68
CA ARG A 529 -2.36 25.54 -10.30
C ARG A 529 -1.62 25.38 -8.97
N TYR A 530 -2.27 24.75 -8.00
CA TYR A 530 -1.67 24.45 -6.71
C TYR A 530 -0.44 23.54 -6.86
N ASN A 531 -0.57 22.44 -7.60
CA ASN A 531 0.53 21.50 -7.81
C ASN A 531 1.68 22.11 -8.64
N LEU A 532 1.39 23.01 -9.58
CA LEU A 532 2.40 23.74 -10.37
C LEU A 532 3.22 24.75 -9.52
N ALA A 533 2.74 25.15 -8.36
CA ALA A 533 3.51 25.99 -7.44
C ALA A 533 4.72 25.23 -6.85
N TRP A 534 4.63 23.91 -6.65
CA TRP A 534 5.72 23.11 -6.07
C TRP A 534 7.01 23.15 -6.90
N PRO A 535 7.03 22.84 -8.22
CA PRO A 535 8.26 22.96 -9.02
C PRO A 535 8.79 24.38 -9.06
N LEU A 536 7.93 25.40 -9.10
CA LEU A 536 8.36 26.80 -9.11
C LEU A 536 9.11 27.17 -7.80
N ILE A 537 8.66 26.67 -6.67
CA ILE A 537 9.30 26.90 -5.37
C ILE A 537 10.57 26.06 -5.26
N ALA A 538 10.48 24.75 -5.47
CA ALA A 538 11.52 23.80 -5.13
C ALA A 538 12.71 23.82 -6.10
N PHE A 539 12.47 24.04 -7.39
CA PHE A 539 13.47 23.88 -8.43
C PHE A 539 13.74 25.17 -9.25
N PHE A 540 12.72 25.97 -9.51
CA PHE A 540 12.91 27.24 -10.21
C PHE A 540 13.27 28.41 -9.29
N ASN A 541 13.10 28.24 -7.96
CA ASN A 541 13.27 29.29 -6.96
C ASN A 541 12.48 30.58 -7.30
N ASN A 542 11.31 30.44 -7.91
CA ASN A 542 10.46 31.54 -8.38
C ASN A 542 9.20 31.65 -7.51
N LYS A 543 9.34 32.25 -6.32
CA LYS A 543 8.27 32.43 -5.36
C LYS A 543 7.16 33.37 -5.84
N GLU A 544 7.50 34.41 -6.61
CA GLU A 544 6.52 35.35 -7.13
C GLU A 544 5.53 34.66 -8.06
N GLU A 545 6.01 33.92 -9.03
CA GLU A 545 5.17 33.18 -9.96
C GLU A 545 4.37 32.07 -9.24
N ALA A 546 4.95 31.41 -8.25
CA ALA A 546 4.22 30.44 -7.42
C ALA A 546 3.03 31.10 -6.69
N ILE A 547 3.22 32.30 -6.15
CA ILE A 547 2.14 33.09 -5.51
C ILE A 547 1.09 33.48 -6.54
N ASP A 548 1.48 33.92 -7.73
CA ASP A 548 0.55 34.28 -8.83
C ASP A 548 -0.30 33.08 -9.29
N LEU A 549 0.27 31.86 -9.26
CA LEU A 549 -0.48 30.62 -9.51
C LEU A 549 -1.44 30.26 -8.38
N LEU A 550 -1.01 30.47 -7.14
CA LEU A 550 -1.80 30.13 -5.95
C LEU A 550 -2.96 31.12 -5.72
N GLU A 551 -2.86 32.36 -6.17
CA GLU A 551 -3.88 33.39 -5.93
C GLU A 551 -5.25 32.99 -6.47
N PRO A 552 -5.47 32.68 -7.78
CA PRO A 552 -6.76 32.24 -8.27
C PRO A 552 -7.17 30.86 -7.68
N ALA A 553 -6.21 30.01 -7.36
CA ALA A 553 -6.49 28.74 -6.72
C ALA A 553 -7.11 28.93 -5.33
N LEU A 554 -6.51 29.77 -4.47
CA LEU A 554 -7.00 30.00 -3.12
C LEU A 554 -8.23 30.90 -3.05
N VAL A 555 -8.37 31.88 -3.95
CA VAL A 555 -9.56 32.74 -4.04
C VAL A 555 -10.83 31.93 -4.33
N ASN A 556 -10.70 30.85 -5.11
CA ASN A 556 -11.85 30.00 -5.48
C ASN A 556 -11.86 28.64 -4.75
N ALA A 557 -10.89 28.37 -3.89
CA ALA A 557 -10.70 27.08 -3.22
C ALA A 557 -11.87 26.72 -2.28
N GLY A 558 -12.22 25.43 -2.27
CA GLY A 558 -13.00 24.83 -1.19
C GLY A 558 -12.17 24.64 0.08
N ARG A 559 -12.81 24.19 1.17
CA ARG A 559 -12.16 23.96 2.48
C ARG A 559 -10.96 23.03 2.39
N ASN A 560 -11.05 21.99 1.56
CA ASN A 560 -9.98 20.99 1.44
C ASN A 560 -8.68 21.60 0.89
N LEU A 561 -8.73 22.36 -0.21
CA LEU A 561 -7.54 22.98 -0.79
C LEU A 561 -6.95 24.05 0.14
N ILE A 562 -7.79 24.77 0.89
CA ILE A 562 -7.32 25.73 1.89
C ILE A 562 -6.58 25.00 3.02
N SER A 563 -7.18 23.94 3.58
CA SER A 563 -6.55 23.14 4.62
C SER A 563 -5.22 22.50 4.16
N LEU A 564 -5.18 22.05 2.89
CA LEU A 564 -3.96 21.54 2.28
C LEU A 564 -2.89 22.64 2.21
N ALA A 565 -3.22 23.82 1.68
CA ALA A 565 -2.28 24.95 1.60
C ALA A 565 -1.78 25.43 2.96
N GLU A 566 -2.57 25.25 4.03
CA GLU A 566 -2.19 25.58 5.40
C GLU A 566 -1.18 24.60 6.00
N SER A 567 -1.26 23.33 5.66
CA SER A 567 -0.45 22.27 6.26
C SER A 567 0.73 21.82 5.39
N ASP A 568 0.73 22.17 4.09
CA ASP A 568 1.75 21.74 3.14
C ASP A 568 3.12 22.39 3.41
N ARG A 569 4.10 21.58 3.78
CA ARG A 569 5.47 22.00 4.03
C ARG A 569 6.21 22.47 2.78
N ASN A 570 5.80 22.05 1.59
CA ASN A 570 6.38 22.53 0.34
C ASN A 570 6.11 24.02 0.09
N LEU A 571 5.13 24.59 0.81
CA LEU A 571 4.82 26.02 0.79
C LEU A 571 5.46 26.81 1.96
N ASP A 572 6.25 26.18 2.83
CA ASP A 572 6.82 26.85 4.03
C ASP A 572 7.63 28.09 3.68
N SER A 573 8.31 28.09 2.54
CA SER A 573 9.08 29.25 2.10
C SER A 573 8.23 30.46 1.70
N LEU A 574 6.91 30.29 1.57
CA LEU A 574 5.93 31.36 1.30
C LEU A 574 5.21 31.85 2.55
N ARG A 575 5.36 31.18 3.73
CA ARG A 575 4.59 31.47 4.95
C ARG A 575 4.74 32.91 5.43
N ASP A 576 5.93 33.50 5.27
CA ASP A 576 6.23 34.86 5.70
C ASP A 576 5.91 35.92 4.62
N ASP A 577 5.46 35.51 3.43
CA ASP A 577 5.08 36.43 2.37
C ASP A 577 3.73 37.11 2.67
N PRO A 578 3.66 38.47 2.68
CA PRO A 578 2.42 39.18 3.02
C PRO A 578 1.26 38.93 2.05
N ARG A 579 1.56 38.69 0.74
CA ARG A 579 0.54 38.37 -0.26
C ARG A 579 -0.07 36.99 0.03
N PHE A 580 0.79 36.00 0.30
CA PHE A 580 0.35 34.64 0.64
C PHE A 580 -0.48 34.60 1.92
N GLN A 581 -0.05 35.29 2.98
CA GLN A 581 -0.82 35.42 4.24
C GLN A 581 -2.20 36.06 4.01
N LYS A 582 -2.24 37.15 3.23
CA LYS A 582 -3.50 37.82 2.91
C LYS A 582 -4.45 36.93 2.13
N MET A 583 -3.94 36.16 1.17
CA MET A 583 -4.75 35.21 0.39
C MET A 583 -5.35 34.10 1.27
N LEU A 584 -4.53 33.48 2.14
CA LEU A 584 -5.01 32.47 3.07
C LEU A 584 -6.04 33.03 4.04
N ALA A 585 -5.82 34.21 4.59
CA ALA A 585 -6.77 34.86 5.50
C ALA A 585 -8.11 35.14 4.81
N ALA A 586 -8.09 35.67 3.59
CA ALA A 586 -9.30 35.91 2.79
C ALA A 586 -10.04 34.61 2.44
N ALA A 587 -9.30 33.56 2.07
CA ALA A 587 -9.87 32.24 1.79
C ALA A 587 -10.56 31.65 3.04
N ARG A 588 -9.92 31.72 4.21
CA ARG A 588 -10.50 31.29 5.49
C ARG A 588 -11.78 32.03 5.83
N GLN A 589 -11.77 33.37 5.67
CA GLN A 589 -12.95 34.18 5.96
C GLN A 589 -14.14 33.80 5.06
N ARG A 590 -13.89 33.53 3.79
CA ARG A 590 -14.92 33.14 2.83
C ARG A 590 -15.57 31.80 3.20
N VAL A 591 -14.79 30.79 3.56
CA VAL A 591 -15.32 29.45 3.92
C VAL A 591 -15.75 29.35 5.38
N GLY A 592 -15.27 30.22 6.26
CA GLY A 592 -15.63 30.27 7.69
C GLY A 592 -17.03 30.85 7.93
N GLY A 593 -17.58 31.66 6.99
CA GLY A 593 -18.93 32.16 7.04
C GLY A 593 -20.04 31.11 6.80
N THR A 594 -19.65 29.89 6.40
CA THR A 594 -20.55 28.74 6.18
C THR A 594 -20.54 27.75 7.36
N LYS A 595 -20.18 28.19 8.58
CA LYS A 595 -20.11 27.34 9.78
C LYS A 595 -21.45 26.71 10.22
N ASP A 596 -22.58 27.22 9.77
CA ASP A 596 -23.91 26.82 10.30
C ASP A 596 -24.48 25.52 9.67
N VAL A 597 -23.83 24.94 8.64
CA VAL A 597 -24.40 23.75 7.95
C VAL A 597 -23.79 22.43 8.47
N LEU A 598 -22.64 22.47 9.16
CA LEU A 598 -21.92 21.24 9.54
C LEU A 598 -21.96 20.90 11.05
N THR A 599 -22.75 21.61 11.87
CA THR A 599 -22.75 21.44 13.34
C THR A 599 -23.86 20.55 13.88
N THR A 600 -24.70 19.96 13.05
CA THR A 600 -25.70 19.01 13.54
C THR A 600 -25.13 17.60 13.44
N PRO A 601 -24.83 16.92 14.59
CA PRO A 601 -24.47 15.50 14.54
C PRO A 601 -25.67 14.72 14.01
N PRO A 602 -25.47 13.67 13.19
CA PRO A 602 -26.55 12.76 12.86
C PRO A 602 -27.12 12.20 14.17
N ALA A 603 -28.44 12.17 14.26
CA ALA A 603 -29.14 11.58 15.41
C ALA A 603 -28.70 10.13 15.58
N ALA A 604 -28.37 9.74 16.83
CA ALA A 604 -27.86 8.45 17.24
C ALA A 604 -28.80 7.28 16.90
#